data_d92a1e1580c0be5d43dcebb17a4f4e93
#
_entry.id   d92a1e1580c0be5d43dcebb17a4f4e93
#
_cell.length_a   1.000
_cell.length_b   1.000
_cell.length_c   1.000
_cell.angle_alpha   90.00
_cell.angle_beta   90.00
_cell.angle_gamma   90.00
#
_symmetry.space_group_name_H-M   'P 1'
#
loop_
_entity.id
_entity.type
_entity.pdbx_description
1 polymer ?
#
loop_
_entity_poly.entity_id
_entity_poly.type
_entity_poly.pdbx_seq_one_letter_code
_entity_poly.pdbx_strand_id
1 'polypeptide(L)'
;MPKILVVDDAAFMRKVIRDTLTKNGYSDVTEAVDGKDAVEQYFEIHPDLVLMDITMPNMDGLEALKAIRAKDSNANIVMCSAMGQEAMVVEAVQAGIKDFIVKPFKEDRLMKTVTSILGAP
;
A
#
# COMPACT_ATOMS: atom_id res chain seq x y z
N MET A 1 2.79 18.09 2.18
CA MET A 1 2.75 17.04 1.17
C MET A 1 2.47 15.69 1.83
N PRO A 2 1.51 14.91 1.35
CA PRO A 2 1.22 13.61 1.95
C PRO A 2 2.38 12.63 1.75
N LYS A 3 2.61 11.81 2.76
CA LYS A 3 3.63 10.75 2.73
C LYS A 3 3.00 9.45 2.31
N ILE A 4 3.58 8.79 1.32
CA ILE A 4 3.11 7.50 0.82
C ILE A 4 4.19 6.45 1.04
N LEU A 5 3.80 5.32 1.63
CA LEU A 5 4.67 4.16 1.78
C LEU A 5 4.27 3.11 0.74
N VAL A 6 5.21 2.73 -0.11
CA VAL A 6 5.00 1.72 -1.15
C VAL A 6 5.71 0.43 -0.73
N VAL A 7 4.96 -0.65 -0.59
CA VAL A 7 5.47 -1.94 -0.10
C VAL A 7 5.28 -3.01 -1.16
N ASP A 8 6.39 -3.54 -1.65
CA ASP A 8 6.41 -4.64 -2.62
C ASP A 8 7.81 -5.26 -2.56
N ASP A 9 7.91 -6.58 -2.66
CA ASP A 9 9.21 -7.24 -2.68
C ASP A 9 9.93 -7.10 -4.02
N ALA A 10 9.21 -6.74 -5.08
CA ALA A 10 9.78 -6.51 -6.41
C ALA A 10 10.22 -5.07 -6.58
N ALA A 11 11.53 -4.82 -6.68
CA ALA A 11 12.09 -3.48 -6.86
C ALA A 11 11.52 -2.78 -8.11
N PHE A 12 11.33 -3.52 -9.19
CA PHE A 12 10.74 -2.98 -10.41
C PHE A 12 9.34 -2.41 -10.17
N MET A 13 8.52 -3.13 -9.41
CA MET A 13 7.14 -2.70 -9.12
C MET A 13 7.12 -1.46 -8.23
N ARG A 14 8.00 -1.41 -7.22
CA ARG A 14 8.14 -0.21 -6.39
C ARG A 14 8.51 1.01 -7.23
N LYS A 15 9.42 0.82 -8.18
CA LYS A 15 9.83 1.90 -9.09
C LYS A 15 8.66 2.38 -9.95
N VAL A 16 7.90 1.46 -10.53
CA VAL A 16 6.73 1.80 -11.36
C VAL A 16 5.72 2.64 -10.56
N ILE A 17 5.40 2.20 -9.36
CA ILE A 17 4.44 2.90 -8.51
C ILE A 17 4.99 4.26 -8.08
N ARG A 18 6.24 4.33 -7.66
CA ARG A 18 6.89 5.59 -7.28
C ARG A 18 6.89 6.59 -8.44
N ASP A 19 7.28 6.15 -9.63
CA ASP A 19 7.34 7.02 -10.81
C ASP A 19 5.95 7.54 -11.17
N THR A 20 4.93 6.69 -11.09
CA THR A 20 3.54 7.09 -11.34
C THR A 20 3.07 8.13 -10.32
N LEU A 21 3.33 7.91 -9.06
CA LEU A 21 2.95 8.85 -7.99
C LEU A 21 3.65 10.19 -8.18
N THR A 22 4.96 10.17 -8.42
CA THR A 22 5.77 11.38 -8.60
C THR A 22 5.29 12.18 -9.80
N LYS A 23 5.02 11.51 -10.91
CA LYS A 23 4.49 12.13 -12.13
C LYS A 23 3.16 12.86 -11.87
N ASN A 24 2.37 12.36 -10.94
CA ASN A 24 1.06 12.92 -10.59
C ASN A 24 1.09 13.86 -9.37
N GLY A 25 2.28 14.30 -8.96
CA GLY A 25 2.43 15.33 -7.94
C GLY A 25 2.65 14.82 -6.51
N TYR A 26 2.72 13.50 -6.30
CA TYR A 26 3.01 12.91 -4.99
C TYR A 26 4.47 12.48 -4.96
N SER A 27 5.34 13.32 -4.42
CA SER A 27 6.79 13.09 -4.46
C SER A 27 7.39 12.60 -3.14
N ASP A 28 6.63 12.63 -2.04
CA ASP A 28 7.11 12.12 -0.74
C ASP A 28 6.77 10.63 -0.62
N VAL A 29 7.57 9.80 -1.27
CA VAL A 29 7.36 8.36 -1.37
C VAL A 29 8.52 7.62 -0.70
N THR A 30 8.19 6.72 0.22
CA THR A 30 9.14 5.83 0.88
C THR A 30 8.82 4.40 0.45
N GLU A 31 9.83 3.54 0.37
CA GLU A 31 9.67 2.15 -0.07
C GLU A 31 10.00 1.19 1.07
N ALA A 32 9.25 0.07 1.11
CA ALA A 32 9.53 -1.06 1.98
C ALA A 32 9.53 -2.34 1.15
N VAL A 33 10.33 -3.32 1.55
CA VAL A 33 10.60 -4.51 0.73
C VAL A 33 9.78 -5.74 1.12
N ASP A 34 9.15 -5.73 2.29
CA ASP A 34 8.28 -6.80 2.78
C ASP A 34 7.38 -6.27 3.90
N GLY A 35 6.56 -7.16 4.46
CA GLY A 35 5.61 -6.76 5.50
C GLY A 35 6.28 -6.34 6.80
N LYS A 36 7.39 -6.97 7.17
CA LYS A 36 8.14 -6.62 8.38
C LYS A 36 8.72 -5.20 8.25
N ASP A 37 9.36 -4.92 7.12
CA ASP A 37 9.90 -3.60 6.81
C ASP A 37 8.77 -2.56 6.78
N ALA A 38 7.62 -2.92 6.23
CA ALA A 38 6.45 -2.04 6.18
C ALA A 38 5.99 -1.62 7.57
N VAL A 39 5.91 -2.57 8.51
CA VAL A 39 5.49 -2.27 9.89
C VAL A 39 6.49 -1.33 10.55
N GLU A 40 7.78 -1.61 10.41
CA GLU A 40 8.85 -0.77 10.97
C GLU A 40 8.80 0.65 10.39
N GLN A 41 8.72 0.76 9.06
CA GLN A 41 8.66 2.06 8.38
C GLN A 41 7.39 2.82 8.74
N TYR A 42 6.26 2.13 8.86
CA TYR A 42 5.00 2.78 9.22
C TYR A 42 5.10 3.56 10.53
N PHE A 43 5.65 2.95 11.57
CA PHE A 43 5.75 3.59 12.87
C PHE A 43 6.91 4.57 12.98
N GLU A 44 7.84 4.53 12.03
CA GLU A 44 8.92 5.51 11.94
C GLU A 44 8.48 6.79 11.25
N ILE A 45 7.80 6.67 10.08
CA ILE A 45 7.47 7.84 9.26
C ILE A 45 6.00 8.27 9.35
N HIS A 46 5.11 7.44 9.86
CA HIS A 46 3.67 7.71 9.95
C HIS A 46 3.10 8.18 8.60
N PRO A 47 3.09 7.32 7.57
CA PRO A 47 2.61 7.73 6.25
C PRO A 47 1.11 8.01 6.27
N ASP A 48 0.67 8.84 5.34
CA ASP A 48 -0.75 9.15 5.15
C ASP A 48 -1.47 8.05 4.35
N LEU A 49 -0.72 7.26 3.60
CA LEU A 49 -1.23 6.16 2.80
C LEU A 49 -0.17 5.07 2.66
N VAL A 50 -0.60 3.81 2.73
CA VAL A 50 0.24 2.65 2.43
C VAL A 50 -0.35 1.94 1.21
N LEU A 51 0.47 1.71 0.19
CA LEU A 51 0.15 0.87 -0.95
C LEU A 51 0.96 -0.41 -0.78
N MET A 52 0.30 -1.53 -0.51
CA MET A 52 0.99 -2.74 -0.06
C MET A 52 0.55 -3.98 -0.83
N ASP A 53 1.52 -4.70 -1.38
CA ASP A 53 1.30 -6.01 -1.99
C ASP A 53 0.85 -7.01 -0.92
N ILE A 54 0.02 -7.97 -1.30
CA ILE A 54 -0.48 -8.98 -0.37
C ILE A 54 0.60 -10.04 -0.10
N THR A 55 1.22 -10.59 -1.16
CA THR A 55 2.15 -11.71 -1.02
C THR A 55 3.59 -11.25 -1.06
N MET A 56 4.29 -11.43 0.05
CA MET A 56 5.71 -11.05 0.20
C MET A 56 6.40 -12.03 1.14
N PRO A 57 7.75 -12.18 1.04
CA PRO A 57 8.48 -13.02 2.00
C PRO A 57 8.53 -12.39 3.40
N ASN A 58 8.93 -13.17 4.39
CA ASN A 58 9.10 -12.83 5.79
C ASN A 58 7.79 -12.52 6.51
N MET A 59 7.06 -11.52 6.05
CA MET A 59 5.73 -11.18 6.53
C MET A 59 4.93 -10.70 5.32
N ASP A 60 3.77 -11.28 5.07
CA ASP A 60 2.94 -10.87 3.95
C ASP A 60 2.14 -9.60 4.27
N GLY A 61 1.46 -9.06 3.24
CA GLY A 61 0.71 -7.82 3.40
C GLY A 61 -0.46 -7.92 4.37
N LEU A 62 -1.11 -9.07 4.43
CA LEU A 62 -2.24 -9.28 5.35
C LEU A 62 -1.77 -9.27 6.81
N GLU A 63 -0.65 -9.94 7.10
CA GLU A 63 -0.04 -9.93 8.42
C GLU A 63 0.40 -8.52 8.81
N ALA A 64 1.02 -7.78 7.88
CA ALA A 64 1.46 -6.41 8.11
C ALA A 64 0.27 -5.48 8.37
N LEU A 65 -0.81 -5.63 7.59
CA LEU A 65 -2.06 -4.88 7.77
C LEU A 65 -2.59 -5.05 9.20
N LYS A 66 -2.68 -6.30 9.66
CA LYS A 66 -3.17 -6.60 11.01
C LYS A 66 -2.27 -6.00 12.08
N ALA A 67 -0.95 -6.11 11.92
CA ALA A 67 0.00 -5.57 12.88
C ALA A 67 -0.08 -4.04 12.96
N ILE A 68 -0.20 -3.36 11.84
CA ILE A 68 -0.33 -1.91 11.80
C ILE A 68 -1.67 -1.48 12.43
N ARG A 69 -2.77 -2.09 12.02
CA ARG A 69 -4.11 -1.72 12.50
C ARG A 69 -4.29 -2.01 13.99
N ALA A 70 -3.58 -2.97 14.54
CA ALA A 70 -3.65 -3.27 15.97
C ALA A 70 -3.16 -2.09 16.83
N LYS A 71 -2.24 -1.28 16.30
CA LYS A 71 -1.67 -0.13 17.01
C LYS A 71 -2.18 1.22 16.48
N ASP A 72 -2.63 1.26 15.24
CA ASP A 72 -3.17 2.46 14.61
C ASP A 72 -4.43 2.10 13.81
N SER A 73 -5.59 2.23 14.45
CA SER A 73 -6.88 1.92 13.84
C SER A 73 -7.27 2.90 12.73
N ASN A 74 -6.56 4.01 12.57
CA ASN A 74 -6.82 5.02 11.54
C ASN A 74 -5.91 4.89 10.33
N ALA A 75 -5.07 3.84 10.28
CA ALA A 75 -4.14 3.64 9.17
C ALA A 75 -4.89 3.50 7.85
N ASN A 76 -4.44 4.21 6.83
CA ASN A 76 -4.99 4.16 5.47
C ASN A 76 -4.16 3.20 4.64
N ILE A 77 -4.65 1.97 4.49
CA ILE A 77 -3.93 0.92 3.77
C ILE A 77 -4.75 0.47 2.57
N VAL A 78 -4.10 0.47 1.41
CA VAL A 78 -4.64 -0.05 0.16
C VAL A 78 -3.84 -1.29 -0.21
N MET A 79 -4.55 -2.40 -0.46
CA MET A 79 -3.91 -3.64 -0.89
C MET A 79 -3.80 -3.70 -2.42
N CYS A 80 -2.66 -4.17 -2.90
CA CYS A 80 -2.44 -4.47 -4.31
C CYS A 80 -2.42 -5.99 -4.45
N SER A 81 -3.44 -6.55 -5.11
CA SER A 81 -3.62 -8.00 -5.21
C SER A 81 -3.41 -8.51 -6.62
N ALA A 82 -2.95 -9.76 -6.75
CA ALA A 82 -2.93 -10.46 -8.02
C ALA A 82 -4.24 -11.23 -8.22
N MET A 83 -4.51 -11.66 -9.44
CA MET A 83 -5.64 -12.56 -9.72
C MET A 83 -5.46 -13.85 -8.92
N GLY A 84 -6.57 -14.37 -8.39
CA GLY A 84 -6.54 -15.59 -7.58
C GLY A 84 -6.37 -15.35 -6.08
N GLN A 85 -6.32 -14.09 -5.64
CA GLN A 85 -6.14 -13.76 -4.23
C GLN A 85 -7.43 -13.24 -3.58
N GLU A 86 -8.59 -13.58 -4.13
CA GLU A 86 -9.88 -13.05 -3.66
C GLU A 86 -10.16 -13.35 -2.19
N ALA A 87 -9.81 -14.56 -1.73
CA ALA A 87 -10.00 -14.93 -0.32
C ALA A 87 -9.18 -14.05 0.62
N MET A 88 -7.95 -13.71 0.23
CA MET A 88 -7.08 -12.84 1.00
C MET A 88 -7.60 -11.40 1.01
N VAL A 89 -8.18 -10.94 -0.12
CA VAL A 89 -8.79 -9.62 -0.22
C VAL A 89 -10.00 -9.52 0.73
N VAL A 90 -10.84 -10.55 0.79
CA VAL A 90 -11.98 -10.57 1.72
C VAL A 90 -11.50 -10.43 3.16
N GLU A 91 -10.46 -11.17 3.53
CA GLU A 91 -9.88 -11.09 4.87
C GLU A 91 -9.29 -9.70 5.15
N ALA A 92 -8.63 -9.11 4.16
CA ALA A 92 -8.09 -7.75 4.27
C ALA A 92 -9.20 -6.71 4.46
N VAL A 93 -10.31 -6.84 3.74
CA VAL A 93 -11.47 -5.95 3.91
C VAL A 93 -12.01 -6.04 5.34
N GLN A 94 -12.11 -7.25 5.89
CA GLN A 94 -12.55 -7.46 7.26
C GLN A 94 -11.55 -6.87 8.27
N ALA A 95 -10.27 -6.82 7.92
CA ALA A 95 -9.24 -6.24 8.76
C ALA A 95 -9.12 -4.72 8.62
N GLY A 96 -9.88 -4.10 7.72
CA GLY A 96 -10.04 -2.65 7.66
C GLY A 96 -9.23 -1.91 6.61
N ILE A 97 -8.98 -2.50 5.44
CA ILE A 97 -8.35 -1.76 4.34
C ILE A 97 -9.30 -0.69 3.79
N LYS A 98 -8.73 0.36 3.22
CA LYS A 98 -9.51 1.43 2.59
C LYS A 98 -9.98 1.06 1.19
N ASP A 99 -9.16 0.33 0.44
CA ASP A 99 -9.48 -0.10 -0.91
C ASP A 99 -8.51 -1.21 -1.32
N PHE A 100 -8.77 -1.84 -2.45
CA PHE A 100 -7.82 -2.78 -3.06
C PHE A 100 -7.74 -2.51 -4.57
N ILE A 101 -6.60 -2.83 -5.16
CA ILE A 101 -6.33 -2.66 -6.59
C ILE A 101 -5.80 -3.98 -7.11
N VAL A 102 -6.35 -4.48 -8.21
CA VAL A 102 -5.94 -5.76 -8.81
C VAL A 102 -4.83 -5.51 -9.84
N LYS A 103 -3.75 -6.28 -9.73
CA LYS A 103 -2.64 -6.25 -10.70
C LYS A 103 -2.95 -7.13 -11.91
N PRO A 104 -2.53 -6.72 -13.11
CA PRO A 104 -1.92 -5.44 -13.45
C PRO A 104 -2.97 -4.32 -13.46
N PHE A 105 -2.58 -3.14 -12.99
CA PHE A 105 -3.49 -1.98 -12.97
C PHE A 105 -2.94 -0.87 -13.87
N LYS A 106 -3.86 -0.03 -14.34
CA LYS A 106 -3.51 1.15 -15.12
C LYS A 106 -3.25 2.34 -14.19
N GLU A 107 -2.50 3.31 -14.69
CA GLU A 107 -2.16 4.53 -13.93
C GLU A 107 -3.41 5.23 -13.40
N ASP A 108 -4.43 5.40 -14.22
CA ASP A 108 -5.67 6.08 -13.83
C ASP A 108 -6.41 5.35 -12.70
N ARG A 109 -6.37 4.01 -12.68
CA ARG A 109 -6.98 3.23 -11.59
C ARG A 109 -6.24 3.45 -10.27
N LEU A 110 -4.91 3.45 -10.30
CA LEU A 110 -4.10 3.73 -9.11
C LEU A 110 -4.36 5.14 -8.62
N MET A 111 -4.32 6.12 -9.50
CA MET A 111 -4.47 7.52 -9.12
C MET A 111 -5.87 7.83 -8.62
N LYS A 112 -6.91 7.19 -9.14
CA LYS A 112 -8.27 7.35 -8.64
C LYS A 112 -8.36 6.97 -7.17
N THR A 113 -7.75 5.85 -6.78
CA THR A 113 -7.73 5.40 -5.38
C THR A 113 -6.91 6.36 -4.51
N VAL A 114 -5.72 6.74 -4.96
CA VAL A 114 -4.85 7.64 -4.21
C VAL A 114 -5.52 9.00 -3.97
N THR A 115 -6.08 9.60 -5.01
CA THR A 115 -6.73 10.91 -4.88
C THR A 115 -8.00 10.84 -4.05
N SER A 116 -8.73 9.73 -4.08
CA SER A 116 -9.94 9.59 -3.26
C SER A 116 -9.62 9.55 -1.76
N ILE A 117 -8.44 9.10 -1.39
CA ILE A 117 -8.01 9.00 0.01
C ILE A 117 -7.28 10.26 0.45
N LEU A 118 -6.36 10.77 -0.36
CA LEU A 118 -5.47 11.87 0.00
C LEU A 118 -5.94 13.23 -0.51
N GLY A 119 -6.84 13.28 -1.46
CA GLY A 119 -7.19 14.51 -2.17
C GLY A 119 -6.14 14.85 -3.24
N ALA A 120 -6.22 16.05 -3.79
CA ALA A 120 -5.25 16.52 -4.78
C ALA A 120 -3.88 16.71 -4.13
N PRO A 121 -2.78 16.47 -4.87
CA PRO A 121 -1.44 16.65 -4.35
C PRO A 121 -1.09 18.10 -4.05
#